data_555d48ea0b76d596efed31b56c7a8e4f
#
_entry.id   555d48ea0b76d596efed31b56c7a8e4f
#
_cell.length_a   1.000
_cell.length_b   1.000
_cell.length_c   1.000
_cell.angle_alpha   90.00
_cell.angle_beta   90.00
_cell.angle_gamma   90.00
#
_symmetry.space_group_name_H-M   'P 1'
#
loop_
_entity.id
_entity.type
_entity.pdbx_description
1 polymer ?
#
loop_
_entity_poly.entity_id
_entity_poly.type
_entity_poly.pdbx_seq_one_letter_code
_entity_poly.pdbx_strand_id
1 'polypeptide(L)'
;LGIGGMKALEALGYSIDMFHLNEGHAALAFIEKAKKLSAADVNSLKEHFAYTCHTPVAAGHDRFQKKAMQEIMNEAEFNLLKKFGADPDNSDVINLTQLAMNTCKFVNAVAKKHGEVTRAQFSQHRDRIQSITNGVHTHTWISDLVAALLDKYDHTLGGWRKDPKRLKNILLLKDNASFRSELWTAHQENKKKLCSLLKSWRIQPDVFTVCWARRIAAYK
;
A
#
# COMPACT_ATOMS: atom_id res chain seq x y z
N LEU A 1 16.66 -4.61 -1.76
CA LEU A 1 15.59 -5.35 -1.08
C LEU A 1 15.26 -6.65 -1.84
N GLY A 2 14.89 -6.57 -3.13
CA GLY A 2 14.46 -7.75 -3.91
C GLY A 2 15.46 -8.90 -3.91
N ILE A 3 16.66 -8.71 -4.45
CA ILE A 3 17.70 -9.76 -4.55
C ILE A 3 18.14 -10.24 -3.15
N GLY A 4 18.55 -9.32 -2.27
CA GLY A 4 19.03 -9.68 -0.93
C GLY A 4 17.93 -10.34 -0.07
N GLY A 5 16.67 -9.89 -0.19
CA GLY A 5 15.54 -10.51 0.48
C GLY A 5 15.32 -11.95 0.05
N MET A 6 15.41 -12.24 -1.25
CA MET A 6 15.28 -13.60 -1.77
C MET A 6 16.39 -14.51 -1.26
N LYS A 7 17.65 -14.04 -1.30
CA LYS A 7 18.80 -14.81 -0.78
C LYS A 7 18.67 -15.08 0.73
N ALA A 8 18.16 -14.11 1.49
CA ALA A 8 17.93 -14.29 2.93
C ALA A 8 16.86 -15.35 3.20
N LEU A 9 15.73 -15.32 2.49
CA LEU A 9 14.69 -16.33 2.63
C LEU A 9 15.19 -17.74 2.28
N GLU A 10 15.98 -17.88 1.20
CA GLU A 10 16.60 -19.15 0.82
C GLU A 10 17.59 -19.65 1.89
N ALA A 11 18.45 -18.76 2.41
CA ALA A 11 19.42 -19.12 3.46
C ALA A 11 18.75 -19.53 4.78
N LEU A 12 17.56 -19.00 5.06
CA LEU A 12 16.74 -19.36 6.22
C LEU A 12 15.89 -20.63 5.99
N GLY A 13 15.96 -21.23 4.80
CA GLY A 13 15.25 -22.47 4.48
C GLY A 13 13.75 -22.31 4.24
N TYR A 14 13.26 -21.09 3.98
CA TYR A 14 11.85 -20.88 3.67
C TYR A 14 11.47 -21.37 2.27
N SER A 15 10.43 -22.20 2.18
CA SER A 15 9.74 -22.50 0.93
C SER A 15 8.57 -21.54 0.75
N ILE A 16 8.57 -20.78 -0.35
CA ILE A 16 7.60 -19.72 -0.61
C ILE A 16 6.76 -20.10 -1.84
N ASP A 17 5.45 -20.19 -1.67
CA ASP A 17 4.51 -20.49 -2.75
C ASP A 17 4.08 -19.24 -3.52
N MET A 18 3.99 -18.09 -2.84
CA MET A 18 3.56 -16.83 -3.42
C MET A 18 4.39 -15.65 -2.92
N PHE A 19 4.92 -14.87 -3.84
CA PHE A 19 5.65 -13.63 -3.56
C PHE A 19 4.76 -12.42 -3.81
N HIS A 20 4.52 -11.63 -2.78
CA HIS A 20 3.76 -10.39 -2.90
C HIS A 20 4.70 -9.18 -2.87
N LEU A 21 4.83 -8.53 -4.02
CA LEU A 21 5.64 -7.32 -4.18
C LEU A 21 4.82 -6.09 -3.77
N ASN A 22 5.23 -5.45 -2.69
CA ASN A 22 4.68 -4.17 -2.27
C ASN A 22 5.54 -3.07 -2.89
N GLU A 23 5.06 -2.42 -3.94
CA GLU A 23 5.76 -1.44 -4.76
C GLU A 23 6.94 -1.99 -5.60
N GLY A 24 7.49 -1.13 -6.46
CA GLY A 24 8.55 -1.48 -7.41
C GLY A 24 9.89 -1.85 -6.77
N HIS A 25 10.20 -1.33 -5.58
CA HIS A 25 11.49 -1.56 -4.92
C HIS A 25 11.79 -3.04 -4.57
N ALA A 26 10.79 -3.91 -4.59
CA ALA A 26 10.96 -5.35 -4.42
C ALA A 26 10.99 -6.15 -5.75
N ALA A 27 10.78 -5.49 -6.90
CA ALA A 27 10.59 -6.14 -8.19
C ALA A 27 11.78 -7.02 -8.64
N LEU A 28 13.00 -6.68 -8.23
CA LEU A 28 14.20 -7.47 -8.51
C LEU A 28 14.18 -8.87 -7.86
N ALA A 29 13.23 -9.16 -6.97
CA ALA A 29 13.02 -10.51 -6.43
C ALA A 29 12.68 -11.52 -7.56
N PHE A 30 11.91 -11.09 -8.56
CA PHE A 30 11.63 -11.92 -9.72
C PHE A 30 12.90 -12.25 -10.50
N ILE A 31 13.78 -11.28 -10.74
CA ILE A 31 15.03 -11.48 -11.47
C ILE A 31 15.91 -12.51 -10.73
N GLU A 32 16.03 -12.38 -9.40
CA GLU A 32 16.82 -13.32 -8.59
C GLU A 32 16.32 -14.76 -8.73
N LYS A 33 15.01 -14.98 -8.73
CA LYS A 33 14.41 -16.31 -8.94
C LYS A 33 14.55 -16.80 -10.38
N ALA A 34 14.37 -15.92 -11.36
CA ALA A 34 14.31 -16.26 -12.78
C ALA A 34 15.67 -16.54 -13.42
N LYS A 35 16.77 -16.00 -12.89
CA LYS A 35 18.09 -15.97 -13.56
C LYS A 35 18.69 -17.33 -13.92
N LYS A 36 18.24 -18.40 -13.27
CA LYS A 36 18.70 -19.78 -13.52
C LYS A 36 17.65 -20.65 -14.22
N LEU A 37 16.51 -20.06 -14.61
CA LEU A 37 15.39 -20.78 -15.18
C LEU A 37 15.42 -20.75 -16.72
N SER A 38 14.81 -21.76 -17.35
CA SER A 38 14.50 -21.74 -18.78
C SER A 38 13.42 -20.69 -19.12
N ALA A 39 13.30 -20.33 -20.38
CA ALA A 39 12.28 -19.37 -20.80
C ALA A 39 10.83 -19.82 -20.48
N ALA A 40 10.56 -21.13 -20.55
CA ALA A 40 9.27 -21.71 -20.19
C ALA A 40 9.01 -21.58 -18.67
N ASP A 41 10.02 -21.92 -17.86
CA ASP A 41 9.93 -21.85 -16.40
C ASP A 41 9.80 -20.40 -15.91
N VAL A 42 10.45 -19.44 -16.58
CA VAL A 42 10.28 -18.00 -16.29
C VAL A 42 8.83 -17.55 -16.49
N ASN A 43 8.12 -18.06 -17.49
CA ASN A 43 6.70 -17.76 -17.68
C ASN A 43 5.84 -18.40 -16.57
N SER A 44 6.12 -19.64 -16.18
CA SER A 44 5.44 -20.30 -15.07
C SER A 44 5.70 -19.60 -13.73
N LEU A 45 6.90 -19.07 -13.53
CA LEU A 45 7.25 -18.34 -12.31
C LEU A 45 6.34 -17.13 -12.06
N LYS A 46 5.84 -16.48 -13.11
CA LYS A 46 4.92 -15.33 -12.98
C LYS A 46 3.65 -15.66 -12.20
N GLU A 47 3.19 -16.91 -12.25
CA GLU A 47 2.01 -17.37 -11.51
C GLU A 47 2.18 -17.26 -9.98
N HIS A 48 3.43 -17.25 -9.50
CA HIS A 48 3.81 -17.16 -8.09
C HIS A 48 4.08 -15.72 -7.62
N PHE A 49 3.82 -14.71 -8.46
CA PHE A 49 4.07 -13.30 -8.12
C PHE A 49 2.81 -12.45 -8.20
N ALA A 50 2.58 -11.65 -7.17
CA ALA A 50 1.56 -10.60 -7.11
C ALA A 50 2.21 -9.24 -6.86
N TYR A 51 1.64 -8.18 -7.41
CA TYR A 51 2.13 -6.82 -7.26
C TYR A 51 1.04 -5.87 -6.81
N THR A 52 1.32 -5.06 -5.79
CA THR A 52 0.46 -3.97 -5.35
C THR A 52 1.14 -2.62 -5.59
N CYS A 53 0.51 -1.80 -6.43
CA CYS A 53 0.92 -0.42 -6.68
C CYS A 53 0.26 0.52 -5.68
N HIS A 54 1.06 1.32 -4.99
CA HIS A 54 0.60 2.36 -4.06
C HIS A 54 0.85 3.78 -4.59
N THR A 55 1.68 3.93 -5.62
CA THR A 55 2.18 5.20 -6.11
C THR A 55 1.26 5.81 -7.17
N PRO A 56 0.62 6.99 -6.92
CA PRO A 56 -0.31 7.61 -7.86
C PRO A 56 0.35 8.59 -8.84
N VAL A 57 1.66 8.80 -8.77
CA VAL A 57 2.39 9.82 -9.55
C VAL A 57 3.60 9.24 -10.26
N ALA A 58 3.81 9.62 -11.51
CA ALA A 58 4.89 9.09 -12.35
C ALA A 58 6.29 9.28 -11.73
N ALA A 59 6.56 10.42 -11.08
CA ALA A 59 7.83 10.71 -10.44
C ALA A 59 8.14 9.84 -9.21
N GLY A 60 7.18 9.08 -8.69
CA GLY A 60 7.37 8.19 -7.54
C GLY A 60 7.68 6.74 -7.92
N HIS A 61 7.73 6.41 -9.20
CA HIS A 61 8.14 5.10 -9.69
C HIS A 61 9.67 5.04 -9.86
N ASP A 62 10.30 4.02 -9.30
CA ASP A 62 11.75 3.85 -9.37
C ASP A 62 12.21 3.60 -10.80
N ARG A 63 13.10 4.46 -11.28
CA ARG A 63 13.69 4.44 -12.62
C ARG A 63 15.20 4.53 -12.54
N PHE A 64 15.90 3.69 -13.28
CA PHE A 64 17.36 3.60 -13.30
C PHE A 64 17.88 3.60 -14.72
N GLN A 65 19.05 4.26 -14.93
CA GLN A 65 19.75 4.16 -16.21
C GLN A 65 20.20 2.72 -16.47
N LYS A 66 19.97 2.19 -17.65
CA LYS A 66 20.40 0.84 -18.05
C LYS A 66 21.86 0.60 -17.79
N LYS A 67 22.72 1.59 -18.11
CA LYS A 67 24.17 1.50 -17.88
C LYS A 67 24.50 1.23 -16.41
N ALA A 68 23.89 1.95 -15.48
CA ALA A 68 24.12 1.73 -14.06
C ALA A 68 23.66 0.34 -13.59
N MET A 69 22.55 -0.16 -14.12
CA MET A 69 22.08 -1.52 -13.81
C MET A 69 23.01 -2.60 -14.38
N GLN A 70 23.55 -2.36 -15.57
CA GLN A 70 24.49 -3.27 -16.22
C GLN A 70 25.82 -3.43 -15.45
N GLU A 71 26.26 -2.36 -14.80
CA GLU A 71 27.51 -2.38 -14.01
C GLU A 71 27.41 -3.25 -12.74
N ILE A 72 26.21 -3.47 -12.21
CA ILE A 72 25.99 -4.18 -10.96
C ILE A 72 25.34 -5.57 -11.11
N MET A 73 24.92 -5.93 -12.33
CA MET A 73 24.25 -7.20 -12.63
C MET A 73 25.08 -8.07 -13.56
N ASN A 74 24.98 -9.39 -13.40
CA ASN A 74 25.51 -10.30 -14.41
C ASN A 74 24.64 -10.28 -15.68
N GLU A 75 25.17 -10.88 -16.75
CA GLU A 75 24.54 -10.87 -18.08
C GLU A 75 23.13 -11.49 -18.08
N ALA A 76 22.93 -12.61 -17.40
CA ALA A 76 21.64 -13.28 -17.34
C ALA A 76 20.58 -12.42 -16.60
N GLU A 77 20.96 -11.85 -15.48
CA GLU A 77 20.10 -10.92 -14.70
C GLU A 77 19.75 -9.68 -15.52
N PHE A 78 20.75 -9.09 -16.19
CA PHE A 78 20.54 -7.88 -16.99
C PHE A 78 19.69 -8.13 -18.23
N ASN A 79 19.82 -9.28 -18.89
CA ASN A 79 18.98 -9.66 -20.03
C ASN A 79 17.51 -9.81 -19.62
N LEU A 80 17.23 -10.44 -18.49
CA LEU A 80 15.88 -10.53 -17.92
C LEU A 80 15.34 -9.15 -17.55
N LEU A 81 16.19 -8.32 -16.94
CA LEU A 81 15.82 -6.96 -16.55
C LEU A 81 15.45 -6.10 -17.78
N LYS A 82 16.25 -6.16 -18.84
CA LYS A 82 15.91 -5.48 -20.12
C LYS A 82 14.60 -5.98 -20.71
N LYS A 83 14.38 -7.29 -20.67
CA LYS A 83 13.18 -7.92 -21.25
C LYS A 83 11.91 -7.47 -20.56
N PHE A 84 11.90 -7.37 -19.25
CA PHE A 84 10.69 -7.13 -18.46
C PHE A 84 10.59 -5.73 -17.88
N GLY A 85 11.70 -5.04 -17.66
CA GLY A 85 11.76 -3.76 -16.97
C GLY A 85 12.07 -2.56 -17.88
N ALA A 86 12.18 -2.72 -19.19
CA ALA A 86 12.39 -1.59 -20.08
C ALA A 86 11.25 -0.58 -19.95
N ASP A 87 11.61 0.69 -19.79
CA ASP A 87 10.62 1.78 -19.75
C ASP A 87 10.08 2.00 -21.19
N PRO A 88 8.76 2.03 -21.39
CA PRO A 88 8.18 2.16 -22.72
C PRO A 88 8.46 3.50 -23.40
N ASP A 89 8.67 4.56 -22.60
CA ASP A 89 8.87 5.92 -23.10
C ASP A 89 10.36 6.28 -23.28
N ASN A 90 11.27 5.49 -22.67
CA ASN A 90 12.71 5.73 -22.75
C ASN A 90 13.49 4.42 -22.73
N SER A 91 14.04 4.07 -23.89
CA SER A 91 14.77 2.82 -24.09
C SER A 91 16.02 2.66 -23.22
N ASP A 92 16.59 3.74 -22.71
CA ASP A 92 17.79 3.73 -21.85
C ASP A 92 17.50 3.64 -20.37
N VAL A 93 16.23 3.49 -20.02
CA VAL A 93 15.76 3.45 -18.63
C VAL A 93 15.15 2.07 -18.30
N ILE A 94 15.40 1.62 -17.09
CA ILE A 94 14.69 0.52 -16.43
C ILE A 94 13.70 1.12 -15.45
N ASN A 95 12.45 0.67 -15.52
CA ASN A 95 11.37 1.04 -14.64
C ASN A 95 10.95 -0.16 -13.79
N LEU A 96 11.15 -0.11 -12.48
CA LEU A 96 10.86 -1.24 -11.59
C LEU A 96 9.35 -1.53 -11.47
N THR A 97 8.49 -0.54 -11.63
CA THR A 97 7.04 -0.76 -11.68
C THR A 97 6.66 -1.52 -12.95
N GLN A 98 7.26 -1.17 -14.08
CA GLN A 98 7.07 -1.89 -15.33
C GLN A 98 7.55 -3.34 -15.22
N LEU A 99 8.72 -3.56 -14.60
CA LEU A 99 9.22 -4.89 -14.29
C LEU A 99 8.20 -5.69 -13.48
N ALA A 100 7.70 -5.13 -12.37
CA ALA A 100 6.72 -5.80 -11.52
C ALA A 100 5.43 -6.13 -12.28
N MET A 101 4.89 -5.19 -13.05
CA MET A 101 3.68 -5.42 -13.85
C MET A 101 3.86 -6.48 -14.93
N ASN A 102 5.04 -6.58 -15.55
CA ASN A 102 5.33 -7.59 -16.58
C ASN A 102 5.59 -8.99 -16.00
N THR A 103 5.96 -9.08 -14.74
CA THR A 103 6.42 -10.33 -14.11
C THR A 103 5.48 -10.89 -13.06
N CYS A 104 4.42 -10.17 -12.69
CA CYS A 104 3.41 -10.65 -11.75
C CYS A 104 2.15 -11.09 -12.47
N LYS A 105 1.57 -12.23 -12.06
CA LYS A 105 0.26 -12.72 -12.50
C LYS A 105 -0.83 -11.74 -12.10
N PHE A 106 -0.82 -11.32 -10.85
CA PHE A 106 -1.82 -10.46 -10.25
C PHE A 106 -1.25 -9.06 -9.99
N VAL A 107 -2.01 -8.04 -10.40
CA VAL A 107 -1.64 -6.62 -10.24
C VAL A 107 -2.83 -5.86 -9.68
N ASN A 108 -2.63 -5.14 -8.57
CA ASN A 108 -3.68 -4.27 -8.04
C ASN A 108 -3.19 -2.89 -7.61
N ALA A 109 -4.11 -1.94 -7.70
CA ALA A 109 -4.05 -0.64 -7.05
C ALA A 109 -4.88 -0.66 -5.76
N VAL A 110 -4.62 0.27 -4.84
CA VAL A 110 -5.09 0.22 -3.44
C VAL A 110 -6.40 0.96 -3.16
N ALA A 111 -7.08 1.46 -4.19
CA ALA A 111 -8.42 2.07 -4.11
C ALA A 111 -9.02 2.19 -5.51
N LYS A 112 -10.35 2.38 -5.62
CA LYS A 112 -11.03 2.55 -6.92
C LYS A 112 -10.41 3.70 -7.71
N LYS A 113 -10.31 4.91 -7.12
CA LYS A 113 -9.71 6.09 -7.77
C LYS A 113 -8.24 5.89 -8.11
N HIS A 114 -7.47 5.25 -7.22
CA HIS A 114 -6.09 4.90 -7.52
C HIS A 114 -5.98 3.94 -8.70
N GLY A 115 -6.88 2.96 -8.82
CA GLY A 115 -6.93 2.06 -9.98
C GLY A 115 -7.18 2.79 -11.31
N GLU A 116 -8.03 3.81 -11.32
CA GLU A 116 -8.22 4.66 -12.51
C GLU A 116 -6.92 5.36 -12.91
N VAL A 117 -6.23 5.97 -11.93
CA VAL A 117 -4.95 6.67 -12.14
C VAL A 117 -3.88 5.69 -12.62
N THR A 118 -3.73 4.53 -11.97
CA THR A 118 -2.73 3.52 -12.34
C THR A 118 -2.97 2.98 -13.75
N ARG A 119 -4.22 2.70 -14.12
CA ARG A 119 -4.58 2.28 -15.48
C ARG A 119 -4.32 3.34 -16.54
N ALA A 120 -4.41 4.61 -16.19
CA ALA A 120 -4.05 5.71 -17.10
C ALA A 120 -2.54 5.83 -17.28
N GLN A 121 -1.75 5.66 -16.19
CA GLN A 121 -0.28 5.70 -16.25
C GLN A 121 0.34 4.49 -16.95
N PHE A 122 -0.27 3.31 -16.81
CA PHE A 122 0.21 2.05 -17.36
C PHE A 122 -0.85 1.44 -18.28
N SER A 123 -1.14 2.16 -19.36
CA SER A 123 -2.23 1.83 -20.30
C SER A 123 -2.08 0.43 -20.92
N GLN A 124 -0.86 -0.04 -21.14
CA GLN A 124 -0.55 -1.38 -21.65
C GLN A 124 -0.91 -2.52 -20.68
N HIS A 125 -1.12 -2.20 -19.39
CA HIS A 125 -1.53 -3.14 -18.35
C HIS A 125 -2.97 -2.92 -17.87
N ARG A 126 -3.71 -2.00 -18.50
CA ARG A 126 -5.05 -1.53 -18.07
C ARG A 126 -5.99 -2.65 -17.64
N ASP A 127 -6.11 -3.68 -18.48
CA ASP A 127 -7.08 -4.76 -18.29
C ASP A 127 -6.70 -5.73 -17.15
N ARG A 128 -5.44 -5.71 -16.73
CA ARG A 128 -4.91 -6.55 -15.66
C ARG A 128 -4.94 -5.87 -14.29
N ILE A 129 -4.99 -4.53 -14.26
CA ILE A 129 -4.91 -3.76 -13.01
C ILE A 129 -6.28 -3.78 -12.31
N GLN A 130 -6.37 -4.50 -11.21
CA GLN A 130 -7.53 -4.53 -10.36
C GLN A 130 -7.48 -3.41 -9.30
N SER A 131 -8.61 -3.12 -8.66
CA SER A 131 -8.67 -2.16 -7.56
C SER A 131 -9.13 -2.88 -6.31
N ILE A 132 -8.22 -2.97 -5.32
CA ILE A 132 -8.52 -3.54 -4.00
C ILE A 132 -8.31 -2.42 -2.98
N THR A 133 -9.40 -1.96 -2.36
CA THR A 133 -9.32 -0.92 -1.35
C THR A 133 -8.61 -1.44 -0.11
N ASN A 134 -7.62 -0.69 0.38
CA ASN A 134 -6.92 -1.03 1.60
C ASN A 134 -7.88 -1.15 2.78
N GLY A 135 -7.63 -2.12 3.63
CA GLY A 135 -8.30 -2.26 4.91
C GLY A 135 -7.78 -1.29 5.95
N VAL A 136 -8.60 -1.06 6.98
CA VAL A 136 -8.21 -0.30 8.17
C VAL A 136 -8.42 -1.21 9.39
N HIS A 137 -7.38 -1.35 10.22
CA HIS A 137 -7.51 -2.07 11.48
C HIS A 137 -8.15 -1.16 12.52
N THR A 138 -9.45 -1.25 12.66
CA THR A 138 -10.28 -0.36 13.47
C THR A 138 -9.78 -0.21 14.91
N HIS A 139 -9.41 -1.32 15.54
CA HIS A 139 -8.94 -1.32 16.94
C HIS A 139 -7.64 -0.53 17.16
N THR A 140 -6.76 -0.47 16.16
CA THR A 140 -5.52 0.32 16.26
C THR A 140 -5.78 1.83 16.12
N TRP A 141 -6.75 2.20 15.29
CA TRP A 141 -6.93 3.60 14.91
C TRP A 141 -8.04 4.33 15.66
N ILE A 142 -8.92 3.59 16.34
CA ILE A 142 -9.96 4.19 17.17
C ILE A 142 -9.37 4.56 18.55
N SER A 143 -9.69 5.72 19.07
CA SER A 143 -9.22 6.13 20.41
C SER A 143 -9.94 5.35 21.50
N ASP A 144 -9.29 5.16 22.65
CA ASP A 144 -9.84 4.43 23.80
C ASP A 144 -11.18 5.00 24.25
N LEU A 145 -11.33 6.34 24.27
CA LEU A 145 -12.58 7.00 24.67
C LEU A 145 -13.73 6.69 23.72
N VAL A 146 -13.46 6.69 22.41
CA VAL A 146 -14.46 6.33 21.39
C VAL A 146 -14.74 4.83 21.43
N ALA A 147 -13.72 3.99 21.62
CA ALA A 147 -13.89 2.54 21.76
C ALA A 147 -14.77 2.19 22.96
N ALA A 148 -14.54 2.81 24.12
CA ALA A 148 -15.37 2.61 25.32
C ALA A 148 -16.82 3.06 25.09
N LEU A 149 -17.02 4.18 24.39
CA LEU A 149 -18.36 4.62 23.99
C LEU A 149 -19.06 3.59 23.10
N LEU A 150 -18.37 3.06 22.10
CA LEU A 150 -18.94 2.05 21.20
C LEU A 150 -19.26 0.74 21.94
N ASP A 151 -18.45 0.35 22.93
CA ASP A 151 -18.72 -0.81 23.79
C ASP A 151 -19.99 -0.60 24.64
N LYS A 152 -20.19 0.61 25.18
CA LYS A 152 -21.41 0.95 25.90
C LYS A 152 -22.67 0.76 25.05
N TYR A 153 -22.59 1.06 23.75
CA TYR A 153 -23.69 0.92 22.80
C TYR A 153 -23.62 -0.36 21.96
N ASP A 154 -22.86 -1.37 22.39
CA ASP A 154 -22.64 -2.59 21.59
C ASP A 154 -23.93 -3.42 21.40
N HIS A 155 -24.91 -3.30 22.31
CA HIS A 155 -26.24 -3.87 22.13
C HIS A 155 -26.93 -3.42 20.82
N THR A 156 -26.65 -2.19 20.36
CA THR A 156 -27.12 -1.66 19.07
C THR A 156 -26.15 -2.00 17.93
N LEU A 157 -24.85 -1.96 18.21
CA LEU A 157 -23.81 -2.20 17.20
C LEU A 157 -23.66 -3.67 16.84
N GLY A 158 -23.97 -4.59 17.76
CA GLY A 158 -24.04 -6.03 17.48
C GLY A 158 -22.68 -6.73 17.38
N GLY A 159 -21.71 -6.36 18.23
CA GLY A 159 -20.40 -7.02 18.31
C GLY A 159 -19.37 -6.42 17.37
N TRP A 160 -19.23 -5.10 17.33
CA TRP A 160 -18.31 -4.36 16.44
C TRP A 160 -16.84 -4.75 16.61
N ARG A 161 -16.44 -5.19 17.80
CA ARG A 161 -15.05 -5.61 18.06
C ARG A 161 -14.71 -6.91 17.34
N LYS A 162 -15.67 -7.81 17.16
CA LYS A 162 -15.50 -9.09 16.45
C LYS A 162 -15.67 -8.90 14.94
N ASP A 163 -16.59 -8.03 14.54
CA ASP A 163 -16.86 -7.73 13.14
C ASP A 163 -16.98 -6.20 12.93
N PRO A 164 -15.89 -5.54 12.51
CA PRO A 164 -15.90 -4.09 12.29
C PRO A 164 -16.93 -3.59 11.26
N LYS A 165 -17.45 -4.48 10.40
CA LYS A 165 -18.55 -4.12 9.47
C LYS A 165 -19.84 -3.73 10.21
N ARG A 166 -19.99 -4.16 11.46
CA ARG A 166 -21.10 -3.81 12.34
C ARG A 166 -21.10 -2.33 12.72
N LEU A 167 -19.98 -1.63 12.60
CA LEU A 167 -19.93 -0.18 12.81
C LEU A 167 -20.88 0.61 11.90
N LYS A 168 -21.33 0.07 10.79
CA LYS A 168 -22.41 0.67 9.98
C LYS A 168 -23.70 0.91 10.80
N ASN A 169 -23.93 0.11 11.84
CA ASN A 169 -25.10 0.23 12.71
C ASN A 169 -25.07 1.49 13.59
N ILE A 170 -23.95 2.23 13.65
CA ILE A 170 -23.87 3.52 14.31
C ILE A 170 -24.91 4.51 13.77
N LEU A 171 -25.35 4.34 12.51
CA LEU A 171 -26.41 5.13 11.91
C LEU A 171 -27.76 5.00 12.64
N LEU A 172 -27.99 3.89 13.37
CA LEU A 172 -29.17 3.70 14.20
C LEU A 172 -29.17 4.60 15.45
N LEU A 173 -27.97 5.10 15.82
CA LEU A 173 -27.75 5.99 16.97
C LEU A 173 -27.72 7.49 16.56
N LYS A 174 -27.91 7.83 15.28
CA LYS A 174 -27.79 9.19 14.76
C LYS A 174 -28.66 10.22 15.49
N ASP A 175 -29.88 9.80 15.91
CA ASP A 175 -30.86 10.66 16.58
C ASP A 175 -30.89 10.45 18.11
N ASN A 176 -30.01 9.58 18.66
CA ASN A 176 -29.86 9.38 20.09
C ASN A 176 -29.07 10.54 20.71
N ALA A 177 -29.74 11.40 21.48
CA ALA A 177 -29.14 12.59 22.07
C ALA A 177 -27.99 12.27 23.03
N SER A 178 -28.12 11.21 23.85
CA SER A 178 -27.09 10.77 24.79
C SER A 178 -25.84 10.32 24.04
N PHE A 179 -26.00 9.45 23.04
CA PHE A 179 -24.87 8.99 22.21
C PHE A 179 -24.14 10.17 21.57
N ARG A 180 -24.86 11.10 20.98
CA ARG A 180 -24.27 12.29 20.31
C ARG A 180 -23.49 13.16 21.30
N SER A 181 -24.05 13.40 22.50
CA SER A 181 -23.40 14.19 23.55
C SER A 181 -22.11 13.49 24.05
N GLU A 182 -22.19 12.19 24.31
CA GLU A 182 -21.05 11.41 24.78
C GLU A 182 -19.96 11.32 23.70
N LEU A 183 -20.33 11.18 22.42
CA LEU A 183 -19.38 11.19 21.30
C LEU A 183 -18.66 12.52 21.19
N TRP A 184 -19.42 13.63 21.32
CA TRP A 184 -18.84 14.98 21.35
C TRP A 184 -17.84 15.14 22.49
N THR A 185 -18.19 14.69 23.70
CA THR A 185 -17.32 14.73 24.87
C THR A 185 -16.03 13.93 24.62
N ALA A 186 -16.13 12.70 24.08
CA ALA A 186 -14.96 11.89 23.74
C ALA A 186 -14.05 12.59 22.71
N HIS A 187 -14.62 13.25 21.71
CA HIS A 187 -13.87 14.05 20.76
C HIS A 187 -13.16 15.24 21.39
N GLN A 188 -13.83 15.99 22.27
CA GLN A 188 -13.23 17.13 22.97
C GLN A 188 -12.06 16.69 23.86
N GLU A 189 -12.20 15.59 24.59
CA GLU A 189 -11.11 15.06 25.43
C GLU A 189 -9.92 14.59 24.60
N ASN A 190 -10.15 13.92 23.46
CA ASN A 190 -9.09 13.55 22.54
C ASN A 190 -8.38 14.79 21.95
N LYS A 191 -9.15 15.83 21.63
CA LYS A 191 -8.59 17.09 21.13
C LYS A 191 -7.74 17.80 22.18
N LYS A 192 -8.18 17.85 23.44
CA LYS A 192 -7.38 18.38 24.56
C LYS A 192 -6.06 17.64 24.70
N LYS A 193 -6.08 16.30 24.61
CA LYS A 193 -4.86 15.47 24.63
C LYS A 193 -3.93 15.84 23.46
N LEU A 194 -4.46 15.97 22.23
CA LEU A 194 -3.68 16.40 21.07
C LEU A 194 -3.08 17.80 21.28
N CYS A 195 -3.85 18.76 21.74
CA CYS A 195 -3.37 20.12 22.03
C CYS A 195 -2.25 20.13 23.05
N SER A 196 -2.32 19.25 24.06
CA SER A 196 -1.27 19.13 25.09
C SER A 196 0.04 18.55 24.53
N LEU A 197 -0.03 17.67 23.52
CA LEU A 197 1.14 17.13 22.80
C LEU A 197 1.75 18.17 21.86
N LEU A 198 0.89 19.01 21.23
CA LEU A 198 1.29 20.01 20.24
C LEU A 198 1.38 21.43 20.83
N LYS A 199 1.86 21.58 22.06
CA LYS A 199 1.94 22.86 22.79
C LYS A 199 2.58 23.98 21.97
N SER A 200 3.62 23.70 21.21
CA SER A 200 4.32 24.67 20.36
C SER A 200 3.45 25.25 19.25
N TRP A 201 2.38 24.58 18.85
CA TRP A 201 1.48 24.99 17.76
C TRP A 201 0.34 25.88 18.22
N ARG A 202 0.21 26.12 19.55
CA ARG A 202 -0.80 26.98 20.16
C ARG A 202 -2.25 26.69 19.71
N ILE A 203 -2.57 25.43 19.46
CA ILE A 203 -3.92 24.99 19.06
C ILE A 203 -4.83 25.09 20.29
N GLN A 204 -6.00 25.70 20.09
CA GLN A 204 -7.01 25.83 21.14
C GLN A 204 -8.05 24.70 21.01
N PRO A 205 -8.38 23.98 22.09
CA PRO A 205 -9.32 22.85 22.03
C PRO A 205 -10.74 23.24 21.61
N ASP A 206 -11.18 24.46 21.93
CA ASP A 206 -12.56 24.92 21.69
C ASP A 206 -12.80 25.51 20.31
N VAL A 207 -11.73 25.69 19.51
CA VAL A 207 -11.82 26.24 18.15
C VAL A 207 -11.95 25.11 17.13
N PHE A 208 -12.82 25.26 16.15
CA PHE A 208 -12.89 24.32 15.01
C PHE A 208 -11.52 24.18 14.37
N THR A 209 -11.04 22.93 14.25
CA THR A 209 -9.69 22.63 13.79
C THR A 209 -9.73 21.63 12.66
N VAL A 210 -9.06 21.94 11.55
CA VAL A 210 -8.77 21.02 10.46
C VAL A 210 -7.31 20.65 10.50
N CYS A 211 -7.01 19.37 10.63
CA CYS A 211 -5.65 18.85 10.58
C CYS A 211 -5.39 18.18 9.23
N TRP A 212 -4.33 18.61 8.56
CA TRP A 212 -3.88 18.03 7.33
C TRP A 212 -2.52 17.35 7.55
N ALA A 213 -2.54 16.13 8.07
CA ALA A 213 -1.31 15.35 8.30
C ALA A 213 -0.91 14.62 7.01
N ARG A 214 0.17 15.08 6.35
CA ARG A 214 0.64 14.51 5.10
C ARG A 214 2.15 14.57 4.97
N ARG A 215 2.75 13.51 4.44
CA ARG A 215 4.14 13.54 3.99
C ARG A 215 4.29 14.53 2.84
N ILE A 216 5.23 15.47 2.96
CA ILE A 216 5.55 16.47 1.93
C ILE A 216 6.69 15.93 1.07
N ALA A 217 6.56 16.08 -0.25
CA ALA A 217 7.62 15.78 -1.22
C ALA A 217 7.54 16.82 -2.35
N ALA A 218 8.68 17.08 -3.02
CA ALA A 218 8.80 18.11 -4.06
C ALA A 218 7.78 17.96 -5.20
N TYR A 219 7.38 16.74 -5.53
CA TYR A 219 6.39 16.44 -6.57
C TYR A 219 4.92 16.54 -6.10
N LYS A 220 4.67 16.87 -4.84
CA LYS A 220 3.32 17.03 -4.26
C LYS A 220 2.94 18.49 -4.09
#